data_87ad3c1cf89fbe89d465c3f3537e4502
#
_entry.id   87ad3c1cf89fbe89d465c3f3537e4502
#
_cell.length_a   1.000
_cell.length_b   1.000
_cell.length_c   1.000
_cell.angle_alpha   90.00
_cell.angle_beta   90.00
_cell.angle_gamma   90.00
#
_symmetry.space_group_name_H-M   'P 1'
#
loop_
_entity.id
_entity.type
_entity.pdbx_description
1 polymer ?
#
loop_
_entity_poly.entity_id
_entity_poly.type
_entity_poly.pdbx_seq_one_letter_code
_entity_poly.pdbx_strand_id
1 'polypeptide(L)'
;MTTDVLLVANEDDQWPAGVIELVGQRLAVARVNASEEPTPEIDCSSVRILVGGPSNLAPWIDFCPKLEWIQSTWAGVDALAGYIPAGVVVTPLKHVFGQSMSEFVFGWILALERRILDRAQASIWDDTPEMGVFGKTMGILGTGSIGSAVAKTAQHFGIRCRGLNSDGRLVEGFETCFKSGDHRFFDDLDYLVSVLPK
;
A
#
# COMPACT_ATOMS: atom_id res chain seq x y z
N MET A 1 -19.66 21.12 -20.32
CA MET A 1 -19.90 21.10 -18.85
C MET A 1 -18.54 21.20 -18.18
N THR A 2 -18.39 22.03 -17.17
CA THR A 2 -17.12 22.13 -16.42
C THR A 2 -16.96 20.90 -15.52
N THR A 3 -15.84 20.21 -15.60
CA THR A 3 -15.52 19.06 -14.74
C THR A 3 -14.55 19.50 -13.66
N ASP A 4 -14.90 19.34 -12.39
CA ASP A 4 -14.02 19.68 -11.26
C ASP A 4 -13.12 18.51 -10.85
N VAL A 5 -13.68 17.29 -10.90
CA VAL A 5 -13.02 16.05 -10.44
C VAL A 5 -12.99 15.05 -11.59
N LEU A 6 -11.80 14.53 -11.91
CA LEU A 6 -11.65 13.45 -12.86
C LEU A 6 -11.21 12.18 -12.11
N LEU A 7 -12.03 11.13 -12.23
CA LEU A 7 -11.73 9.79 -11.70
C LEU A 7 -11.14 8.94 -12.82
N VAL A 8 -9.91 8.46 -12.62
CA VAL A 8 -9.23 7.54 -13.54
C VAL A 8 -9.23 6.15 -12.92
N ALA A 9 -10.11 5.27 -13.39
CA ALA A 9 -10.42 4.01 -12.75
C ALA A 9 -10.64 2.91 -13.78
N ASN A 10 -10.28 1.64 -13.43
CA ASN A 10 -10.62 0.50 -14.28
C ASN A 10 -12.13 0.29 -14.33
N GLU A 11 -12.59 -0.42 -15.34
CA GLU A 11 -14.03 -0.65 -15.56
C GLU A 11 -14.69 -1.33 -14.35
N ASP A 12 -13.99 -2.32 -13.76
CA ASP A 12 -14.48 -3.13 -12.62
C ASP A 12 -14.29 -2.46 -11.25
N ASP A 13 -13.63 -1.30 -11.18
CA ASP A 13 -13.42 -0.60 -9.92
C ASP A 13 -14.75 -0.08 -9.34
N GLN A 14 -15.06 -0.42 -8.11
CA GLN A 14 -16.30 -0.03 -7.42
C GLN A 14 -16.17 1.31 -6.66
N TRP A 15 -14.95 1.73 -6.32
CA TRP A 15 -14.70 2.95 -5.54
C TRP A 15 -15.20 4.26 -6.20
N PRO A 16 -15.24 4.40 -7.56
CA PRO A 16 -15.73 5.64 -8.19
C PRO A 16 -17.18 5.96 -7.84
N ALA A 17 -18.04 4.93 -7.71
CA ALA A 17 -19.44 5.12 -7.33
C ALA A 17 -19.56 5.79 -5.96
N GLY A 18 -18.79 5.36 -4.97
CA GLY A 18 -18.76 5.96 -3.64
C GLY A 18 -18.27 7.41 -3.65
N VAL A 19 -17.25 7.72 -4.47
CA VAL A 19 -16.79 9.12 -4.61
C VAL A 19 -17.87 9.99 -5.22
N ILE A 20 -18.53 9.54 -6.31
CA ILE A 20 -19.62 10.26 -6.97
C ILE A 20 -20.77 10.53 -6.00
N GLU A 21 -21.15 9.53 -5.19
CA GLU A 21 -22.20 9.68 -4.18
C GLU A 21 -21.85 10.75 -3.14
N LEU A 22 -20.59 10.74 -2.66
CA LEU A 22 -20.16 11.65 -1.61
C LEU A 22 -19.99 13.10 -2.07
N VAL A 23 -19.46 13.33 -3.27
CA VAL A 23 -19.09 14.69 -3.70
C VAL A 23 -19.87 15.21 -4.91
N GLY A 24 -20.55 14.34 -5.66
CA GLY A 24 -21.22 14.71 -6.92
C GLY A 24 -22.36 15.72 -6.78
N GLN A 25 -22.87 15.95 -5.56
CA GLN A 25 -23.83 17.04 -5.31
C GLN A 25 -23.19 18.43 -5.23
N ARG A 26 -21.85 18.50 -5.03
CA ARG A 26 -21.11 19.75 -4.82
C ARG A 26 -20.10 20.03 -5.93
N LEU A 27 -19.62 19.00 -6.60
CA LEU A 27 -18.58 19.06 -7.62
C LEU A 27 -19.04 18.30 -8.87
N ALA A 28 -18.68 18.80 -10.03
CA ALA A 28 -18.89 18.08 -11.28
C ALA A 28 -17.84 16.98 -11.41
N VAL A 29 -18.28 15.73 -11.40
CA VAL A 29 -17.41 14.55 -11.44
C VAL A 29 -17.54 13.86 -12.78
N ALA A 30 -16.40 13.60 -13.45
CA ALA A 30 -16.31 12.75 -14.62
C ALA A 30 -15.47 11.51 -14.31
N ARG A 31 -15.70 10.43 -15.04
CA ARG A 31 -14.91 9.19 -14.98
C ARG A 31 -14.39 8.84 -16.36
N VAL A 32 -13.15 8.41 -16.42
CA VAL A 32 -12.49 7.81 -17.58
C VAL A 32 -11.94 6.44 -17.21
N ASN A 33 -11.80 5.57 -18.21
CA ASN A 33 -11.17 4.27 -17.98
C ASN A 33 -9.66 4.46 -17.80
N ALA A 34 -9.06 3.73 -16.87
CA ALA A 34 -7.63 3.77 -16.58
C ALA A 34 -6.75 3.30 -17.76
N SER A 35 -7.31 2.56 -18.71
CA SER A 35 -6.66 2.17 -19.97
C SER A 35 -6.75 3.22 -21.07
N GLU A 36 -7.55 4.28 -20.89
CA GLU A 36 -7.66 5.37 -21.84
C GLU A 36 -6.48 6.33 -21.68
N GLU A 37 -5.94 6.76 -22.82
CA GLU A 37 -4.97 7.84 -22.84
C GLU A 37 -5.69 9.20 -22.93
N PRO A 38 -5.11 10.26 -22.35
CA PRO A 38 -5.68 11.60 -22.51
C PRO A 38 -5.75 11.99 -24.00
N THR A 39 -6.93 12.39 -24.44
CA THR A 39 -7.13 12.90 -25.80
C THR A 39 -7.72 14.30 -25.74
N PRO A 40 -7.54 15.15 -26.79
CA PRO A 40 -8.12 16.48 -26.82
C PRO A 40 -9.66 16.50 -26.74
N GLU A 41 -10.30 15.37 -26.95
CA GLU A 41 -11.78 15.23 -26.91
C GLU A 41 -12.29 15.20 -25.45
N ILE A 42 -11.40 14.84 -24.50
CA ILE A 42 -11.70 14.84 -23.07
C ILE A 42 -11.31 16.20 -22.50
N ASP A 43 -12.29 17.05 -22.24
CA ASP A 43 -12.06 18.40 -21.71
C ASP A 43 -11.61 18.37 -20.24
N CYS A 44 -10.30 18.44 -20.02
CA CYS A 44 -9.66 18.54 -18.71
C CYS A 44 -9.34 19.98 -18.28
N SER A 45 -9.73 20.99 -19.05
CA SER A 45 -9.35 22.40 -18.84
C SER A 45 -9.84 23.00 -17.52
N SER A 46 -10.88 22.42 -16.92
CA SER A 46 -11.47 22.85 -15.65
C SER A 46 -11.16 21.89 -14.48
N VAL A 47 -10.51 20.76 -14.73
CA VAL A 47 -10.21 19.76 -13.72
C VAL A 47 -9.24 20.30 -12.67
N ARG A 48 -9.65 20.25 -11.42
CA ARG A 48 -8.86 20.68 -10.26
C ARG A 48 -8.39 19.50 -9.41
N ILE A 49 -9.08 18.36 -9.48
CA ILE A 49 -8.82 17.18 -8.67
C ILE A 49 -8.72 15.95 -9.56
N LEU A 50 -7.60 15.21 -9.45
CA LEU A 50 -7.42 13.90 -10.05
C LEU A 50 -7.48 12.81 -8.99
N VAL A 51 -8.23 11.74 -9.24
CA VAL A 51 -8.33 10.59 -8.33
C VAL A 51 -8.08 9.29 -9.08
N GLY A 52 -7.16 8.45 -8.61
CA GLY A 52 -6.86 7.17 -9.25
C GLY A 52 -5.55 6.54 -8.83
N GLY A 53 -5.16 5.47 -9.51
CA GLY A 53 -3.86 4.83 -9.33
C GLY A 53 -2.73 5.72 -9.86
N PRO A 54 -1.58 5.83 -9.17
CA PRO A 54 -0.51 6.75 -9.55
C PRO A 54 -0.04 6.61 -11.00
N SER A 55 0.18 5.39 -11.48
CA SER A 55 0.60 5.14 -12.87
C SER A 55 -0.46 5.56 -13.89
N ASN A 56 -1.73 5.44 -13.52
CA ASN A 56 -2.85 5.80 -14.39
C ASN A 56 -3.09 7.33 -14.41
N LEU A 57 -2.72 8.02 -13.34
CA LEU A 57 -2.86 9.48 -13.23
C LEU A 57 -1.77 10.26 -13.95
N ALA A 58 -0.54 9.73 -13.99
CA ALA A 58 0.63 10.43 -14.53
C ALA A 58 0.38 11.01 -15.94
N PRO A 59 -0.22 10.28 -16.91
CA PRO A 59 -0.49 10.82 -18.25
C PRO A 59 -1.49 11.99 -18.29
N TRP A 60 -2.37 12.09 -17.28
CA TRP A 60 -3.44 13.10 -17.24
C TRP A 60 -3.00 14.44 -16.66
N ILE A 61 -1.88 14.48 -15.93
CA ILE A 61 -1.44 15.67 -15.19
C ILE A 61 -1.24 16.87 -16.13
N ASP A 62 -0.55 16.67 -17.24
CA ASP A 62 -0.24 17.74 -18.21
C ASP A 62 -1.50 18.25 -18.95
N PHE A 63 -2.57 17.47 -18.97
CA PHE A 63 -3.86 17.86 -19.59
C PHE A 63 -4.76 18.67 -18.64
N CYS A 64 -4.39 18.78 -17.33
CA CYS A 64 -5.17 19.45 -16.32
C CYS A 64 -4.51 20.75 -15.86
N PRO A 65 -4.59 21.85 -16.61
CA PRO A 65 -3.86 23.09 -16.30
C PRO A 65 -4.29 23.79 -15.01
N LYS A 66 -5.43 23.41 -14.45
CA LYS A 66 -5.97 23.95 -13.17
C LYS A 66 -5.85 22.95 -12.02
N LEU A 67 -5.02 21.92 -12.17
CA LEU A 67 -4.86 20.88 -11.15
C LEU A 67 -4.32 21.47 -9.83
N GLU A 68 -5.02 21.16 -8.77
CA GLU A 68 -4.68 21.59 -7.39
C GLU A 68 -4.39 20.41 -6.48
N TRP A 69 -5.06 19.25 -6.72
CA TRP A 69 -4.97 18.10 -5.85
C TRP A 69 -5.00 16.78 -6.61
N ILE A 70 -4.13 15.87 -6.22
CA ILE A 70 -4.08 14.47 -6.66
C ILE A 70 -4.36 13.58 -5.45
N GLN A 71 -5.46 12.82 -5.49
CA GLN A 71 -5.74 11.75 -4.54
C GLN A 71 -5.35 10.41 -5.15
N SER A 72 -4.31 9.78 -4.62
CA SER A 72 -3.94 8.42 -4.99
C SER A 72 -4.86 7.39 -4.35
N THR A 73 -5.23 6.35 -5.07
CA THR A 73 -5.89 5.14 -4.54
C THR A 73 -4.89 4.10 -4.03
N TRP A 74 -3.59 4.44 -3.98
CA TRP A 74 -2.50 3.59 -3.50
C TRP A 74 -1.70 4.28 -2.39
N ALA A 75 -1.01 3.48 -1.59
CA ALA A 75 -0.12 3.98 -0.54
C ALA A 75 1.18 4.57 -1.11
N GLY A 76 1.75 3.93 -2.15
CA GLY A 76 2.93 4.44 -2.87
C GLY A 76 2.51 5.41 -3.97
N VAL A 77 3.28 6.49 -4.14
CA VAL A 77 3.05 7.52 -5.16
C VAL A 77 4.27 7.76 -6.06
N ASP A 78 5.22 6.85 -6.03
CA ASP A 78 6.51 6.98 -6.72
C ASP A 78 6.34 7.14 -8.24
N ALA A 79 5.31 6.54 -8.83
CA ALA A 79 4.99 6.68 -10.26
C ALA A 79 4.59 8.11 -10.66
N LEU A 80 4.27 8.98 -9.70
CA LEU A 80 4.00 10.41 -9.94
C LEU A 80 5.26 11.27 -9.83
N ALA A 81 6.39 10.71 -9.39
CA ALA A 81 7.63 11.45 -9.23
C ALA A 81 8.08 12.06 -10.58
N GLY A 82 8.32 13.35 -10.61
CA GLY A 82 8.69 14.08 -11.82
C GLY A 82 7.53 14.61 -12.67
N TYR A 83 6.30 14.21 -12.39
CA TYR A 83 5.10 14.69 -13.11
C TYR A 83 4.32 15.75 -12.35
N ILE A 84 4.54 15.90 -11.03
CA ILE A 84 3.73 16.77 -10.17
C ILE A 84 4.13 18.24 -10.37
N PRO A 85 3.21 19.10 -10.85
CA PRO A 85 3.49 20.53 -10.96
C PRO A 85 3.69 21.20 -9.61
N ALA A 86 4.43 22.31 -9.60
CA ALA A 86 4.62 23.10 -8.38
C ALA A 86 3.27 23.58 -7.82
N GLY A 87 3.05 23.40 -6.54
CA GLY A 87 1.83 23.81 -5.83
C GLY A 87 0.69 22.78 -5.83
N VAL A 88 0.80 21.67 -6.58
CA VAL A 88 -0.18 20.58 -6.53
C VAL A 88 0.05 19.73 -5.28
N VAL A 89 -1.02 19.48 -4.53
CA VAL A 89 -0.99 18.62 -3.34
C VAL A 89 -1.21 17.17 -3.75
N VAL A 90 -0.40 16.24 -3.23
CA VAL A 90 -0.60 14.79 -3.46
C VAL A 90 -0.88 14.11 -2.13
N THR A 91 -1.99 13.39 -2.07
CA THR A 91 -2.38 12.58 -0.89
C THR A 91 -2.46 11.10 -1.24
N PRO A 92 -1.60 10.25 -0.65
CA PRO A 92 -1.70 8.80 -0.77
C PRO A 92 -2.77 8.23 0.17
N LEU A 93 -3.22 7.00 -0.08
CA LEU A 93 -3.98 6.24 0.92
C LEU A 93 -3.06 5.80 2.06
N LYS A 94 -3.46 6.14 3.29
CA LYS A 94 -2.76 5.71 4.52
C LYS A 94 -3.71 4.98 5.45
N HIS A 95 -3.17 4.07 6.26
CA HIS A 95 -3.90 3.31 7.30
C HIS A 95 -5.00 2.36 6.81
N VAL A 96 -5.13 2.15 5.50
CA VAL A 96 -6.17 1.29 4.89
C VAL A 96 -5.65 -0.14 4.70
N PHE A 97 -4.37 -0.30 4.31
CA PHE A 97 -3.81 -1.58 3.90
C PHE A 97 -3.25 -2.43 5.04
N GLY A 98 -3.17 -1.90 6.27
CA GLY A 98 -2.50 -2.59 7.38
C GLY A 98 -3.06 -3.98 7.67
N GLN A 99 -4.38 -4.12 7.72
CA GLN A 99 -5.05 -5.38 8.00
C GLN A 99 -4.80 -6.41 6.89
N SER A 100 -5.11 -6.07 5.64
CA SER A 100 -4.97 -6.99 4.51
C SER A 100 -3.52 -7.42 4.27
N MET A 101 -2.55 -6.52 4.45
CA MET A 101 -1.14 -6.85 4.33
C MET A 101 -0.66 -7.74 5.46
N SER A 102 -1.16 -7.55 6.68
CA SER A 102 -0.88 -8.45 7.80
C SER A 102 -1.42 -9.85 7.53
N GLU A 103 -2.66 -9.96 7.07
CA GLU A 103 -3.28 -11.23 6.69
C GLU A 103 -2.46 -11.96 5.61
N PHE A 104 -2.01 -11.24 4.59
CA PHE A 104 -1.17 -11.81 3.53
C PHE A 104 0.16 -12.35 4.09
N VAL A 105 0.88 -11.54 4.88
CA VAL A 105 2.17 -11.93 5.47
C VAL A 105 2.01 -13.16 6.36
N PHE A 106 1.03 -13.14 7.28
CA PHE A 106 0.84 -14.25 8.21
C PHE A 106 0.22 -15.48 7.56
N GLY A 107 -0.59 -15.29 6.51
CA GLY A 107 -1.07 -16.39 5.69
C GLY A 107 0.08 -17.23 5.14
N TRP A 108 1.11 -16.58 4.56
CA TRP A 108 2.29 -17.27 4.05
C TRP A 108 3.18 -17.85 5.15
N ILE A 109 3.47 -17.10 6.20
CA ILE A 109 4.30 -17.58 7.32
C ILE A 109 3.69 -18.85 7.94
N LEU A 110 2.39 -18.83 8.23
CA LEU A 110 1.70 -19.98 8.81
C LEU A 110 1.59 -21.14 7.82
N ALA A 111 1.37 -20.87 6.53
CA ALA A 111 1.34 -21.91 5.52
C ALA A 111 2.66 -22.66 5.42
N LEU A 112 3.79 -21.95 5.50
CA LEU A 112 5.13 -22.54 5.45
C LEU A 112 5.47 -23.28 6.76
N GLU A 113 5.36 -22.61 7.90
CA GLU A 113 5.78 -23.17 9.19
C GLU A 113 4.91 -24.34 9.64
N ARG A 114 3.63 -24.33 9.30
CA ARG A 114 2.70 -25.42 9.62
C ARG A 114 2.56 -26.41 8.46
N ARG A 115 3.35 -26.29 7.40
CA ARG A 115 3.34 -27.16 6.22
C ARG A 115 1.91 -27.38 5.68
N ILE A 116 1.08 -26.31 5.69
CA ILE A 116 -0.35 -26.42 5.36
C ILE A 116 -0.55 -26.95 3.94
N LEU A 117 0.26 -26.47 2.98
CA LEU A 117 0.14 -26.88 1.57
C LEU A 117 0.53 -28.34 1.37
N ASP A 118 1.60 -28.82 2.02
CA ASP A 118 2.03 -30.22 1.95
C ASP A 118 0.96 -31.14 2.55
N ARG A 119 0.44 -30.76 3.72
CA ARG A 119 -0.56 -31.54 4.44
C ARG A 119 -1.91 -31.58 3.71
N ALA A 120 -2.29 -30.50 3.05
CA ALA A 120 -3.51 -30.46 2.24
C ALA A 120 -3.48 -31.44 1.05
N GLN A 121 -2.29 -31.83 0.59
CA GLN A 121 -2.08 -32.78 -0.50
C GLN A 121 -1.76 -34.21 -0.01
N ALA A 122 -1.54 -34.40 1.28
CA ALA A 122 -1.20 -35.69 1.84
C ALA A 122 -2.40 -36.65 1.78
N SER A 123 -2.17 -37.87 1.30
CA SER A 123 -3.17 -38.98 1.26
C SER A 123 -3.16 -39.83 2.53
N ILE A 124 -2.16 -39.63 3.40
CA ILE A 124 -1.99 -40.34 4.68
C ILE A 124 -1.72 -39.33 5.77
N TRP A 125 -1.98 -39.70 7.01
CA TRP A 125 -1.64 -38.88 8.17
C TRP A 125 -0.11 -38.68 8.29
N ASP A 126 0.33 -37.39 8.35
CA ASP A 126 1.73 -37.01 8.56
C ASP A 126 1.88 -36.48 9.98
N ASP A 127 2.57 -37.26 10.83
CA ASP A 127 2.87 -36.96 12.24
C ASP A 127 4.21 -36.25 12.44
N THR A 128 4.86 -35.80 11.35
CA THR A 128 6.13 -35.06 11.43
C THR A 128 5.95 -33.83 12.30
N PRO A 129 6.79 -33.65 13.34
CA PRO A 129 6.75 -32.47 14.20
C PRO A 129 6.93 -31.18 13.41
N GLU A 130 6.10 -30.18 13.73
CA GLU A 130 6.15 -28.86 13.11
C GLU A 130 6.85 -27.86 14.01
N MET A 131 7.55 -26.93 13.39
CA MET A 131 8.08 -25.76 14.08
C MET A 131 6.98 -24.72 14.21
N GLY A 132 6.88 -24.11 15.39
CA GLY A 132 5.97 -22.98 15.63
C GLY A 132 6.64 -21.66 15.28
N VAL A 133 5.85 -20.58 15.28
CA VAL A 133 6.32 -19.22 15.06
C VAL A 133 6.67 -18.48 16.36
N PHE A 134 6.28 -19.04 17.51
CA PHE A 134 6.51 -18.44 18.82
C PHE A 134 8.01 -18.31 19.14
N GLY A 135 8.41 -17.13 19.62
CA GLY A 135 9.79 -16.83 20.00
C GLY A 135 10.72 -16.48 18.84
N LYS A 136 10.25 -16.57 17.59
CA LYS A 136 11.00 -16.17 16.40
C LYS A 136 11.18 -14.66 16.29
N THR A 137 12.11 -14.23 15.44
CA THR A 137 12.44 -12.82 15.23
C THR A 137 12.13 -12.40 13.79
N MET A 138 11.35 -11.35 13.66
CA MET A 138 10.96 -10.78 12.37
C MET A 138 11.60 -9.41 12.17
N GLY A 139 12.36 -9.23 11.09
CA GLY A 139 12.80 -7.93 10.60
C GLY A 139 11.76 -7.31 9.67
N ILE A 140 11.42 -6.05 9.88
CA ILE A 140 10.47 -5.32 9.04
C ILE A 140 11.17 -4.06 8.48
N LEU A 141 11.36 -4.05 7.17
CA LEU A 141 11.89 -2.90 6.42
C LEU A 141 10.74 -1.91 6.19
N GLY A 142 10.78 -0.78 6.89
CA GLY A 142 9.73 0.23 6.91
C GLY A 142 8.79 0.08 8.11
N THR A 143 8.85 1.05 9.05
CA THR A 143 8.05 1.07 10.29
C THR A 143 6.86 2.03 10.18
N GLY A 144 6.34 2.23 8.96
CA GLY A 144 5.14 3.02 8.69
C GLY A 144 3.85 2.28 9.05
N SER A 145 2.71 2.77 8.55
CA SER A 145 1.38 2.23 8.90
C SER A 145 1.23 0.73 8.61
N ILE A 146 1.79 0.23 7.49
CA ILE A 146 1.74 -1.20 7.14
C ILE A 146 2.69 -1.99 8.05
N GLY A 147 3.95 -1.56 8.17
CA GLY A 147 4.93 -2.27 9.00
C GLY A 147 4.50 -2.34 10.47
N SER A 148 3.92 -1.27 11.02
CA SER A 148 3.37 -1.27 12.38
C SER A 148 2.19 -2.22 12.54
N ALA A 149 1.32 -2.35 11.53
CA ALA A 149 0.21 -3.31 11.55
C ALA A 149 0.73 -4.76 11.54
N VAL A 150 1.72 -5.07 10.69
CA VAL A 150 2.38 -6.38 10.67
C VAL A 150 3.05 -6.68 12.01
N ALA A 151 3.79 -5.72 12.59
CA ALA A 151 4.44 -5.89 13.89
C ALA A 151 3.42 -6.17 15.01
N LYS A 152 2.31 -5.44 15.03
CA LYS A 152 1.22 -5.67 16.00
C LYS A 152 0.63 -7.08 15.86
N THR A 153 0.44 -7.56 14.65
CA THR A 153 -0.04 -8.94 14.41
C THR A 153 1.00 -9.97 14.85
N ALA A 154 2.29 -9.72 14.58
CA ALA A 154 3.40 -10.57 15.00
C ALA A 154 3.44 -10.81 16.52
N GLN A 155 3.16 -9.78 17.31
CA GLN A 155 3.12 -9.87 18.77
C GLN A 155 2.08 -10.88 19.27
N HIS A 156 0.92 -10.99 18.60
CA HIS A 156 -0.11 -11.97 18.98
C HIS A 156 0.36 -13.42 18.78
N PHE A 157 1.31 -13.64 17.88
CA PHE A 157 1.96 -14.93 17.67
C PHE A 157 3.22 -15.13 18.53
N GLY A 158 3.57 -14.18 19.39
CA GLY A 158 4.79 -14.21 20.19
C GLY A 158 6.07 -14.04 19.38
N ILE A 159 6.00 -13.42 18.20
CA ILE A 159 7.14 -13.09 17.36
C ILE A 159 7.70 -11.73 17.79
N ARG A 160 9.02 -11.64 17.98
CA ARG A 160 9.72 -10.40 18.27
C ARG A 160 9.96 -9.61 16.99
N CYS A 161 9.65 -8.33 17.00
CA CYS A 161 9.83 -7.49 15.82
C CYS A 161 10.96 -6.49 15.95
N ARG A 162 11.85 -6.46 14.94
CA ARG A 162 12.85 -5.42 14.74
C ARG A 162 12.46 -4.58 13.53
N GLY A 163 12.56 -3.26 13.64
CA GLY A 163 12.24 -2.33 12.56
C GLY A 163 13.50 -1.73 11.93
N LEU A 164 13.45 -1.44 10.62
CA LEU A 164 14.41 -0.57 9.96
C LEU A 164 13.69 0.64 9.41
N ASN A 165 14.14 1.85 9.77
CA ASN A 165 13.60 3.11 9.27
C ASN A 165 14.71 4.15 8.99
N SER A 166 14.35 5.30 8.47
CA SER A 166 15.31 6.31 8.01
C SER A 166 16.19 6.90 9.13
N ASP A 167 15.68 6.98 10.36
CA ASP A 167 16.33 7.68 11.48
C ASP A 167 16.67 6.79 12.68
N GLY A 168 16.21 5.52 12.69
CA GLY A 168 16.43 4.58 13.79
C GLY A 168 15.52 4.82 15.00
N ARG A 169 14.52 5.69 14.91
CA ARG A 169 13.60 5.96 16.02
C ARG A 169 12.77 4.71 16.35
N LEU A 170 12.61 4.47 17.64
CA LEU A 170 11.74 3.40 18.12
C LEU A 170 10.29 3.71 17.78
N VAL A 171 9.59 2.71 17.25
CA VAL A 171 8.16 2.76 16.91
C VAL A 171 7.42 1.73 17.76
N GLU A 172 6.22 2.06 18.19
CA GLU A 172 5.37 1.14 18.95
C GLU A 172 5.13 -0.16 18.18
N GLY A 173 5.23 -1.28 18.89
CA GLY A 173 5.11 -2.62 18.29
C GLY A 173 6.45 -3.24 17.91
N PHE A 174 7.55 -2.50 17.99
CA PHE A 174 8.90 -3.01 17.73
C PHE A 174 9.72 -3.07 19.01
N GLU A 175 10.48 -4.17 19.17
CA GLU A 175 11.42 -4.34 20.28
C GLU A 175 12.63 -3.39 20.15
N THR A 176 13.08 -3.21 18.90
CA THR A 176 14.19 -2.34 18.52
C THR A 176 13.99 -1.81 17.12
N CYS A 177 14.40 -0.56 16.87
CA CYS A 177 14.47 0.00 15.53
C CYS A 177 15.90 0.39 15.18
N PHE A 178 16.31 0.08 13.97
CA PHE A 178 17.61 0.37 13.39
C PHE A 178 17.50 1.46 12.36
N LYS A 179 18.54 2.27 12.23
CA LYS A 179 18.65 3.27 11.17
C LYS A 179 19.01 2.59 9.85
N SER A 180 18.49 3.09 8.75
CA SER A 180 18.88 2.66 7.40
C SER A 180 20.41 2.67 7.23
N GLY A 181 20.96 1.55 6.74
CA GLY A 181 22.39 1.29 6.64
C GLY A 181 23.01 0.57 7.85
N ASP A 182 22.29 0.34 8.92
CA ASP A 182 22.78 -0.46 10.05
C ASP A 182 22.57 -1.95 9.78
N HIS A 183 23.66 -2.65 9.45
CA HIS A 183 23.64 -4.08 9.09
C HIS A 183 23.25 -5.00 10.25
N ARG A 184 23.38 -4.57 11.52
CA ARG A 184 22.96 -5.33 12.69
C ARG A 184 21.46 -5.64 12.71
N PHE A 185 20.68 -4.91 11.92
CA PHE A 185 19.27 -5.20 11.70
C PHE A 185 19.04 -6.63 11.22
N PHE A 186 19.93 -7.16 10.38
CA PHE A 186 19.79 -8.45 9.71
C PHE A 186 20.26 -9.65 10.56
N ASP A 187 20.90 -9.39 11.71
CA ASP A 187 21.44 -10.45 12.55
C ASP A 187 20.31 -11.31 13.14
N ASP A 188 20.45 -12.64 13.05
CA ASP A 188 19.54 -13.61 13.68
C ASP A 188 18.05 -13.40 13.39
N LEU A 189 17.69 -13.06 12.15
CA LEU A 189 16.30 -13.00 11.69
C LEU A 189 15.82 -14.37 11.21
N ASP A 190 14.62 -14.76 11.66
CA ASP A 190 13.88 -15.90 11.09
C ASP A 190 13.06 -15.45 9.86
N TYR A 191 12.53 -14.23 9.88
CA TYR A 191 11.70 -13.66 8.81
C TYR A 191 12.16 -12.26 8.45
N LEU A 192 12.01 -11.92 7.18
CA LEU A 192 12.23 -10.57 6.66
C LEU A 192 11.00 -10.14 5.84
N VAL A 193 10.38 -9.03 6.25
CA VAL A 193 9.24 -8.42 5.57
C VAL A 193 9.63 -7.05 5.06
N SER A 194 9.47 -6.80 3.77
CA SER A 194 9.72 -5.49 3.17
C SER A 194 8.41 -4.81 2.80
N VAL A 195 8.19 -3.62 3.35
CA VAL A 195 7.07 -2.71 3.06
C VAL A 195 7.57 -1.32 2.68
N LEU A 196 8.76 -1.28 2.09
CA LEU A 196 9.34 -0.04 1.55
C LEU A 196 8.67 0.33 0.23
N PRO A 197 8.57 1.63 -0.11
CA PRO A 197 8.27 2.08 -1.46
C PRO A 197 9.36 1.58 -2.43
N LYS A 198 9.02 1.55 -3.71
CA LYS A 198 9.98 1.16 -4.78
C LYS A 198 10.99 2.27 -5.04
#